data_9ce8999d8cb578b9e5b5f1b5132719b4
#
_entry.id   9ce8999d8cb578b9e5b5f1b5132719b4
#
_cell.length_a   1.000
_cell.length_b   1.000
_cell.length_c   1.000
_cell.angle_alpha   90.00
_cell.angle_beta   90.00
_cell.angle_gamma   90.00
#
_symmetry.space_group_name_H-M   'P 1'
#
loop_
_entity.id
_entity.type
_entity.pdbx_description
1 polymer ?
#
loop_
_entity_poly.entity_id
_entity_poly.type
_entity_poly.pdbx_seq_one_letter_code
_entity_poly.pdbx_strand_id
1 'polypeptide(L)'
;MFHPSIVELMSSVFSKIIAGELPGRFVYRDDSVVAFLTIEPFTPGHTLVVPVEEVDKWTDLSPELWAHLNEVAQKVGRAVMDVTGTERAAYMIAGFEVPHTHIHVFGANGMDEITAPPMPSLDDAAMDDIAARLAEALG
;
A
#
# COMPACT_ATOMS: atom_id res chain seq x y z
N MET A 1 26.44 -22.33 -3.56
CA MET A 1 26.06 -21.05 -2.94
C MET A 1 25.24 -20.23 -3.93
N PHE A 2 24.08 -19.73 -3.49
CA PHE A 2 23.21 -18.90 -4.32
C PHE A 2 23.78 -17.48 -4.40
N HIS A 3 23.90 -16.96 -5.64
CA HIS A 3 24.29 -15.58 -5.86
C HIS A 3 23.15 -14.87 -6.60
N PRO A 4 22.46 -13.92 -5.97
CA PRO A 4 21.39 -13.21 -6.64
C PRO A 4 21.94 -12.40 -7.80
N SER A 5 21.15 -12.25 -8.86
CA SER A 5 21.49 -11.38 -9.98
C SER A 5 21.49 -9.92 -9.53
N ILE A 6 22.10 -9.04 -10.35
CA ILE A 6 22.09 -7.58 -10.08
C ILE A 6 20.63 -7.09 -10.03
N VAL A 7 19.76 -7.59 -10.92
CA VAL A 7 18.34 -7.21 -10.94
C VAL A 7 17.68 -7.58 -9.61
N GLU A 8 17.92 -8.78 -9.09
CA GLU A 8 17.39 -9.20 -7.79
C GLU A 8 17.90 -8.34 -6.64
N LEU A 9 19.21 -8.00 -6.66
CA LEU A 9 19.79 -7.14 -5.63
C LEU A 9 19.25 -5.71 -5.67
N MET A 10 18.82 -5.24 -6.84
CA MET A 10 18.31 -3.88 -7.05
C MET A 10 16.80 -3.80 -6.92
N SER A 11 16.11 -4.94 -6.82
CA SER A 11 14.66 -4.95 -6.67
C SER A 11 14.23 -4.31 -5.34
N SER A 12 13.18 -3.49 -5.40
CA SER A 12 12.63 -2.88 -4.20
C SER A 12 12.00 -3.95 -3.29
N VAL A 13 11.83 -3.60 -2.02
CA VAL A 13 11.12 -4.45 -1.07
C VAL A 13 9.69 -4.73 -1.56
N PHE A 14 9.06 -3.77 -2.24
CA PHE A 14 7.70 -3.95 -2.77
C PHE A 14 7.69 -4.93 -3.94
N SER A 15 8.68 -4.89 -4.83
CA SER A 15 8.80 -5.90 -5.89
C SER A 15 8.95 -7.29 -5.32
N LYS A 16 9.69 -7.45 -4.23
CA LYS A 16 9.84 -8.74 -3.54
C LYS A 16 8.54 -9.23 -2.90
N ILE A 17 7.75 -8.31 -2.32
CA ILE A 17 6.43 -8.64 -1.78
C ILE A 17 5.51 -9.08 -2.93
N ILE A 18 5.49 -8.36 -4.04
CA ILE A 18 4.67 -8.67 -5.21
C ILE A 18 5.03 -10.06 -5.78
N ALA A 19 6.32 -10.37 -5.82
CA ALA A 19 6.82 -11.67 -6.31
C ALA A 19 6.61 -12.83 -5.33
N GLY A 20 6.17 -12.56 -4.10
CA GLY A 20 5.98 -13.58 -3.09
C GLY A 20 7.25 -13.96 -2.32
N GLU A 21 8.34 -13.25 -2.52
CA GLU A 21 9.61 -13.49 -1.81
C GLU A 21 9.59 -12.99 -0.36
N LEU A 22 8.75 -11.98 -0.10
CA LEU A 22 8.51 -11.44 1.24
C LEU A 22 7.02 -11.48 1.53
N PRO A 23 6.60 -11.63 2.80
CA PRO A 23 5.19 -11.67 3.14
C PRO A 23 4.51 -10.31 2.94
N GLY A 24 3.25 -10.35 2.55
CA GLY A 24 2.41 -9.16 2.40
C GLY A 24 0.95 -9.53 2.54
N ARG A 25 0.17 -8.63 3.14
CA ARG A 25 -1.29 -8.80 3.29
C ARG A 25 -1.99 -8.07 2.16
N PHE A 26 -2.19 -8.76 1.03
CA PHE A 26 -2.83 -8.17 -0.14
C PHE A 26 -4.32 -7.98 0.09
N VAL A 27 -4.82 -6.82 -0.30
CA VAL A 27 -6.25 -6.49 -0.27
C VAL A 27 -6.82 -6.30 -1.68
N TYR A 28 -5.94 -6.07 -2.66
CA TYR A 28 -6.30 -5.91 -4.07
C TYR A 28 -5.13 -6.33 -4.95
N ARG A 29 -5.42 -6.91 -6.10
CA ARG A 29 -4.38 -7.26 -7.08
C ARG A 29 -4.97 -7.33 -8.48
N ASP A 30 -4.34 -6.67 -9.44
CA ASP A 30 -4.57 -6.88 -10.86
C ASP A 30 -3.22 -6.98 -11.59
N ASP A 31 -3.24 -6.96 -12.92
CA ASP A 31 -2.01 -7.16 -13.70
C ASP A 31 -0.99 -6.05 -13.55
N SER A 32 -1.40 -4.85 -13.17
CA SER A 32 -0.51 -3.69 -13.14
C SER A 32 -0.44 -2.97 -11.79
N VAL A 33 -1.37 -3.22 -10.88
CA VAL A 33 -1.45 -2.56 -9.58
C VAL A 33 -1.80 -3.56 -8.48
N VAL A 34 -1.15 -3.41 -7.34
CA VAL A 34 -1.46 -4.18 -6.13
C VAL A 34 -1.72 -3.23 -4.97
N ALA A 35 -2.42 -3.70 -3.96
CA ALA A 35 -2.57 -2.99 -2.70
C ALA A 35 -2.40 -3.97 -1.54
N PHE A 36 -1.62 -3.57 -0.55
CA PHE A 36 -1.38 -4.39 0.64
C PHE A 36 -1.19 -3.50 1.86
N LEU A 37 -1.44 -4.06 3.04
CA LEU A 37 -1.28 -3.32 4.30
C LEU A 37 0.18 -3.02 4.58
N THR A 38 0.46 -1.79 5.05
CA THR A 38 1.78 -1.47 5.59
C THR A 38 1.96 -2.08 6.98
N ILE A 39 3.19 -2.41 7.34
CA ILE A 39 3.54 -2.87 8.68
C ILE A 39 3.78 -1.72 9.66
N GLU A 40 3.77 -0.48 9.18
CA GLU A 40 3.94 0.74 9.98
C GLU A 40 2.75 1.68 9.77
N PRO A 41 1.54 1.30 10.21
CA PRO A 41 0.34 2.09 9.92
C PRO A 41 0.28 3.40 10.70
N PHE A 42 -0.20 4.46 10.04
CA PHE A 42 -0.63 5.67 10.75
C PHE A 42 -1.93 5.41 11.52
N THR A 43 -2.82 4.65 10.89
CA THR A 43 -4.09 4.23 11.49
C THR A 43 -4.41 2.80 11.04
N PRO A 44 -5.28 2.07 11.77
CA PRO A 44 -5.66 0.72 11.33
C PRO A 44 -6.21 0.71 9.91
N GLY A 45 -5.75 -0.24 9.10
CA GLY A 45 -6.17 -0.35 7.70
C GLY A 45 -5.33 0.47 6.71
N HIS A 46 -4.27 1.11 7.17
CA HIS A 46 -3.35 1.85 6.31
C HIS A 46 -2.80 0.94 5.21
N THR A 47 -3.13 1.27 3.98
CA THR A 47 -2.84 0.46 2.80
C THR A 47 -1.86 1.20 1.89
N LEU A 48 -0.99 0.45 1.24
CA LEU A 48 -0.10 0.95 0.19
C LEU A 48 -0.66 0.49 -1.15
N VAL A 49 -0.82 1.42 -2.08
CA VAL A 49 -1.24 1.13 -3.46
C VAL A 49 -0.02 1.31 -4.35
N VAL A 50 0.38 0.24 -5.03
CA VAL A 50 1.70 0.11 -5.62
C VAL A 50 1.59 -0.42 -7.06
N PRO A 51 2.25 0.21 -8.06
CA PRO A 51 2.32 -0.37 -9.38
C PRO A 51 3.24 -1.60 -9.37
N VAL A 52 2.89 -2.62 -10.15
CA VAL A 52 3.74 -3.80 -10.31
C VAL A 52 5.08 -3.40 -10.92
N GLU A 53 5.06 -2.49 -11.90
CA GLU A 53 6.26 -1.93 -12.50
C GLU A 53 7.03 -1.10 -11.47
N GLU A 54 8.33 -1.39 -11.29
CA GLU A 54 9.16 -0.67 -10.35
C GLU A 54 9.63 0.64 -10.95
N VAL A 55 8.94 1.73 -10.60
CA VAL A 55 9.29 3.10 -10.99
C VAL A 55 9.46 3.90 -9.71
N ASP A 56 10.62 4.51 -9.53
CA ASP A 56 10.98 5.21 -8.30
C ASP A 56 10.09 6.41 -8.03
N LYS A 57 9.91 7.28 -9.02
CA LYS A 57 9.19 8.55 -8.84
C LYS A 57 7.84 8.49 -9.54
N TRP A 58 6.80 8.89 -8.83
CA TRP A 58 5.45 8.93 -9.41
C TRP A 58 5.37 9.85 -10.65
N THR A 59 6.22 10.85 -10.71
CA THR A 59 6.30 11.78 -11.84
C THR A 59 6.82 11.14 -13.12
N ASP A 60 7.43 9.95 -13.03
CA ASP A 60 7.96 9.20 -14.17
C ASP A 60 7.04 8.07 -14.64
N LEU A 61 5.90 7.87 -13.99
CA LEU A 61 4.90 6.89 -14.42
C LEU A 61 4.25 7.33 -15.73
N SER A 62 3.88 6.35 -16.57
CA SER A 62 3.07 6.66 -17.75
C SER A 62 1.72 7.25 -17.33
N PRO A 63 1.12 8.12 -18.16
CA PRO A 63 -0.22 8.66 -17.85
C PRO A 63 -1.27 7.57 -17.63
N GLU A 64 -1.20 6.48 -18.38
CA GLU A 64 -2.15 5.37 -18.27
C GLU A 64 -1.99 4.64 -16.94
N LEU A 65 -0.76 4.33 -16.54
CA LEU A 65 -0.50 3.66 -15.26
C LEU A 65 -0.83 4.58 -14.10
N TRP A 66 -0.50 5.86 -14.20
CA TRP A 66 -0.85 6.87 -13.20
C TRP A 66 -2.36 6.94 -12.99
N ALA A 67 -3.14 6.99 -14.08
CA ALA A 67 -4.59 7.03 -14.01
C ALA A 67 -5.16 5.77 -13.31
N HIS A 68 -4.68 4.59 -13.70
CA HIS A 68 -5.14 3.34 -13.12
C HIS A 68 -4.75 3.21 -11.65
N LEU A 69 -3.53 3.60 -11.30
CA LEU A 69 -3.05 3.60 -9.92
C LEU A 69 -3.97 4.44 -9.01
N ASN A 70 -4.36 5.62 -9.49
CA ASN A 70 -5.25 6.51 -8.74
C ASN A 70 -6.70 5.99 -8.68
N GLU A 71 -7.16 5.33 -9.71
CA GLU A 71 -8.47 4.66 -9.68
C GLU A 71 -8.52 3.60 -8.59
N VAL A 72 -7.48 2.78 -8.49
CA VAL A 72 -7.37 1.77 -7.43
C VAL A 72 -7.26 2.44 -6.05
N ALA A 73 -6.45 3.49 -5.94
CA ALA A 73 -6.32 4.23 -4.68
C ALA A 73 -7.68 4.79 -4.20
N GLN A 74 -8.51 5.27 -5.11
CA GLN A 74 -9.84 5.76 -4.75
C GLN A 74 -10.73 4.63 -4.22
N LYS A 75 -10.70 3.47 -4.87
CA LYS A 75 -11.45 2.30 -4.40
C LYS A 75 -10.98 1.85 -3.01
N VAL A 76 -9.67 1.82 -2.80
CA VAL A 76 -9.08 1.47 -1.51
C VAL A 76 -9.49 2.48 -0.44
N GLY A 77 -9.48 3.77 -0.76
CA GLY A 77 -9.91 4.81 0.16
C GLY A 77 -11.35 4.63 0.64
N ARG A 78 -12.26 4.31 -0.28
CA ARG A 78 -13.65 4.03 0.08
C ARG A 78 -13.78 2.80 0.97
N ALA A 79 -13.05 1.74 0.64
CA ALA A 79 -13.06 0.50 1.42
C ALA A 79 -12.50 0.74 2.83
N VAL A 80 -11.42 1.51 2.94
CA VAL A 80 -10.81 1.83 4.25
C VAL A 80 -11.80 2.60 5.13
N MET A 81 -12.48 3.60 4.58
CA MET A 81 -13.51 4.34 5.34
C MET A 81 -14.64 3.43 5.81
N ASP A 82 -15.12 2.55 4.94
CA ASP A 82 -16.21 1.63 5.27
C ASP A 82 -15.80 0.64 6.36
N VAL A 83 -14.61 0.07 6.26
CA VAL A 83 -14.12 -0.94 7.20
C VAL A 83 -13.74 -0.35 8.55
N THR A 84 -13.12 0.83 8.56
CA THR A 84 -12.63 1.45 9.80
C THR A 84 -13.60 2.44 10.41
N GLY A 85 -14.62 2.87 9.68
CA GLY A 85 -15.58 3.86 10.15
C GLY A 85 -15.01 5.26 10.28
N THR A 86 -13.88 5.55 9.61
CA THR A 86 -13.24 6.86 9.65
C THR A 86 -13.97 7.87 8.77
N GLU A 87 -13.85 9.13 9.12
CA GLU A 87 -14.53 10.22 8.43
C GLU A 87 -13.98 10.46 7.02
N ARG A 88 -12.68 10.34 6.86
CA ARG A 88 -12.00 10.59 5.60
C ARG A 88 -10.92 9.55 5.34
N ALA A 89 -10.51 9.45 4.09
CA ALA A 89 -9.29 8.72 3.71
C ALA A 89 -8.24 9.76 3.31
N ALA A 90 -7.06 9.68 3.91
CA ALA A 90 -5.91 10.50 3.54
C ALA A 90 -5.14 9.79 2.42
N TYR A 91 -4.51 10.57 1.59
CA TYR A 91 -3.74 10.13 0.43
C TYR A 91 -2.39 10.84 0.46
N MET A 92 -1.30 10.10 0.39
CA MET A 92 0.04 10.70 0.41
C MET A 92 1.02 9.90 -0.43
N ILE A 93 1.87 10.61 -1.18
CA ILE A 93 3.04 10.03 -1.84
C ILE A 93 4.25 10.84 -1.37
N ALA A 94 5.28 10.16 -0.88
CA ALA A 94 6.55 10.81 -0.53
C ALA A 94 7.72 10.15 -1.26
N GLY A 95 7.92 8.84 -1.06
CA GLY A 95 8.88 8.08 -1.86
C GLY A 95 10.34 8.16 -1.42
N PHE A 96 10.62 8.64 -0.20
CA PHE A 96 12.00 8.77 0.25
C PHE A 96 12.61 7.48 0.80
N GLU A 97 11.78 6.55 1.28
CA GLU A 97 12.26 5.34 1.95
C GLU A 97 12.43 4.16 1.01
N VAL A 98 11.50 3.98 0.08
CA VAL A 98 11.51 2.87 -0.88
C VAL A 98 11.47 3.44 -2.29
N PRO A 99 12.46 3.12 -3.17
CA PRO A 99 12.52 3.65 -4.54
C PRO A 99 11.54 2.92 -5.47
N HIS A 100 10.28 2.91 -5.11
CA HIS A 100 9.19 2.28 -5.84
C HIS A 100 7.94 3.06 -5.48
N THR A 101 7.34 3.71 -6.47
CA THR A 101 6.15 4.55 -6.26
C THR A 101 5.11 3.82 -5.42
N HIS A 102 4.61 4.48 -4.39
CA HIS A 102 3.53 3.93 -3.57
C HIS A 102 2.67 5.05 -3.01
N ILE A 103 1.38 4.84 -3.05
CA ILE A 103 0.39 5.75 -2.49
C ILE A 103 -0.01 5.22 -1.12
N HIS A 104 0.17 6.04 -0.09
CA HIS A 104 -0.34 5.77 1.24
C HIS A 104 -1.81 6.15 1.28
N VAL A 105 -2.67 5.20 1.63
CA VAL A 105 -4.11 5.43 1.81
C VAL A 105 -4.48 4.95 3.20
N PHE A 106 -4.99 5.85 4.04
CA PHE A 106 -5.37 5.50 5.40
C PHE A 106 -6.53 6.37 5.87
N GLY A 107 -7.37 5.78 6.73
CA GLY A 107 -8.48 6.50 7.30
C GLY A 107 -8.03 7.47 8.37
N ALA A 108 -8.70 8.61 8.48
CA ALA A 108 -8.40 9.60 9.50
C ALA A 108 -9.65 10.37 9.91
N ASN A 109 -9.69 10.75 11.19
CA ASN A 109 -10.76 11.57 11.76
C ASN A 109 -10.28 12.99 12.08
N GLY A 110 -8.98 13.26 11.91
CA GLY A 110 -8.41 14.58 12.14
C GLY A 110 -6.96 14.66 11.70
N MET A 111 -6.45 15.87 11.61
CA MET A 111 -5.07 16.12 11.18
C MET A 111 -4.03 15.57 12.15
N ASP A 112 -4.36 15.47 13.42
CA ASP A 112 -3.47 14.89 14.43
C ASP A 112 -3.08 13.45 14.12
N GLU A 113 -3.97 12.68 13.52
CA GLU A 113 -3.67 11.30 13.11
C GLU A 113 -2.72 11.24 11.91
N ILE A 114 -2.66 12.30 11.11
CA ILE A 114 -1.80 12.37 9.92
C ILE A 114 -0.39 12.84 10.30
N THR A 115 -0.28 13.73 11.29
CA THR A 115 0.98 14.34 11.71
C THR A 115 1.69 13.59 12.84
N ALA A 116 1.00 12.66 13.49
CA ALA A 116 1.58 11.83 14.54
C ALA A 116 2.57 10.81 13.95
N PRO A 117 3.52 10.27 14.74
CA PRO A 117 4.32 9.14 14.30
C PRO A 117 3.44 7.93 14.00
N PRO A 118 3.87 7.03 13.11
CA PRO A 118 3.14 5.80 12.87
C PRO A 118 2.91 5.04 14.18
N MET A 119 1.73 4.44 14.30
CA MET A 119 1.43 3.60 15.46
C MET A 119 2.21 2.29 15.38
N PRO A 120 2.45 1.60 16.51
CA PRO A 120 2.99 0.26 16.47
C PRO A 120 2.07 -0.64 15.63
N SER A 121 2.67 -1.59 14.92
CA SER A 121 1.89 -2.56 14.15
C SER A 121 0.91 -3.28 15.09
N LEU A 122 -0.30 -3.49 14.61
CA LEU A 122 -1.29 -4.33 15.31
C LEU A 122 -0.80 -5.78 15.32
N ASP A 123 -1.37 -6.60 16.22
CA ASP A 123 -1.02 -8.02 16.21
C ASP A 123 -1.47 -8.69 14.90
N ASP A 124 -0.92 -9.88 14.62
CA ASP A 124 -1.18 -10.58 13.38
C ASP A 124 -2.66 -10.87 13.16
N ALA A 125 -3.38 -11.24 14.20
CA ALA A 125 -4.81 -11.54 14.09
C ALA A 125 -5.61 -10.30 13.69
N ALA A 126 -5.31 -9.14 14.27
CA ALA A 126 -5.97 -7.88 13.92
C ALA A 126 -5.62 -7.44 12.51
N MET A 127 -4.35 -7.57 12.10
CA MET A 127 -3.92 -7.24 10.73
C MET A 127 -4.58 -8.16 9.72
N ASP A 128 -4.65 -9.46 9.98
CA ASP A 128 -5.30 -10.42 9.09
C ASP A 128 -6.80 -10.15 8.96
N ASP A 129 -7.47 -9.79 10.05
CA ASP A 129 -8.89 -9.45 10.04
C ASP A 129 -9.17 -8.21 9.18
N ILE A 130 -8.40 -7.16 9.38
CA ILE A 130 -8.54 -5.91 8.61
C ILE A 130 -8.27 -6.18 7.13
N ALA A 131 -7.23 -6.93 6.80
CA ALA A 131 -6.90 -7.28 5.42
C ALA A 131 -8.04 -8.06 4.75
N ALA A 132 -8.62 -9.03 5.45
CA ALA A 132 -9.73 -9.83 4.93
C ALA A 132 -10.97 -8.96 4.67
N ARG A 133 -11.28 -8.04 5.58
CA ARG A 133 -12.43 -7.15 5.45
C ARG A 133 -12.24 -6.15 4.30
N LEU A 134 -11.04 -5.63 4.13
CA LEU A 134 -10.71 -4.75 3.00
C LEU A 134 -10.78 -5.51 1.67
N ALA A 135 -10.22 -6.70 1.61
CA ALA A 135 -10.27 -7.54 0.41
C ALA A 135 -11.72 -7.86 0.01
N GLU A 136 -12.58 -8.15 0.98
CA GLU A 136 -14.00 -8.38 0.73
C GLU A 136 -14.68 -7.12 0.18
N ALA A 137 -14.39 -5.97 0.77
CA ALA A 137 -14.96 -4.69 0.31
C ALA A 137 -14.51 -4.30 -1.10
N LEU A 138 -13.32 -4.73 -1.49
CA LEU A 138 -12.73 -4.43 -2.81
C LEU A 138 -13.05 -5.50 -3.87
N GLY A 139 -13.48 -6.66 -3.45
CA GLY A 139 -13.74 -7.82 -4.29
C GLY A 139 -15.05 -7.85 -5.08
#